data_608a49a4122560ad86b3def02c6c6ab5
#
_entry.id   608a49a4122560ad86b3def02c6c6ab5
#
_cell.length_a   1.000
_cell.length_b   1.000
_cell.length_c   1.000
_cell.angle_alpha   90.00
_cell.angle_beta   90.00
_cell.angle_gamma   90.00
#
_symmetry.space_group_name_H-M   'P 1'
#
loop_
_entity.id
_entity.type
_entity.pdbx_description
1 polymer ?
#
loop_
_entity_poly.entity_id
_entity_poly.type
_entity_poly.pdbx_seq_one_letter_code
_entity_poly.pdbx_strand_id
1 'polypeptide(L)'
;MWSVGLPVLVLETAHPAAIRRQVSICEAVYDGQTVVEGMRGIRIHHWKEAFDIMEEGNVPVLVDPMGEVIQKMRSRVVVDAILAKKNLGTHREMAPLTIALGPGFEAGKDVDVVIETKRGHDLGRVIRKGCAIPNTGIPGMIGGYASERVIHSTQSGIFHNICKIGDIVNVGEEIAWIEQSDGSRCPVLASIPGILRGLLREGYSVPRGFKIADIDPRKEELSHCFTISDKARCIAGSVLEVVVSDFDRKIFFDR
;
A
#
# COMPACT_ATOMS: atom_id res chain seq x y z
N MET A 1 -4.81 -1.12 -13.26
CA MET A 1 -6.03 -1.95 -13.40
C MET A 1 -7.25 -1.08 -13.67
N TRP A 2 -7.76 -0.35 -12.69
CA TRP A 2 -8.92 0.54 -12.83
C TRP A 2 -8.83 1.51 -14.03
N SER A 3 -7.71 2.20 -14.22
CA SER A 3 -7.50 3.18 -15.30
C SER A 3 -7.58 2.61 -16.72
N VAL A 4 -7.56 1.30 -16.87
CA VAL A 4 -7.72 0.59 -18.14
C VAL A 4 -9.05 -0.16 -18.22
N GLY A 5 -10.01 0.19 -17.35
CA GLY A 5 -11.37 -0.35 -17.37
C GLY A 5 -11.54 -1.75 -16.76
N LEU A 6 -10.53 -2.28 -16.07
CA LEU A 6 -10.68 -3.56 -15.38
C LEU A 6 -11.40 -3.35 -14.03
N PRO A 7 -12.44 -4.16 -13.70
CA PRO A 7 -13.10 -4.09 -12.42
C PRO A 7 -12.14 -4.50 -11.30
N VAL A 8 -12.10 -3.72 -10.23
CA VAL A 8 -11.20 -3.95 -9.08
C VAL A 8 -11.98 -3.83 -7.78
N LEU A 9 -11.88 -4.85 -6.93
CA LEU A 9 -12.28 -4.79 -5.53
C LEU A 9 -11.03 -4.76 -4.67
N VAL A 10 -10.96 -3.83 -3.71
CA VAL A 10 -9.91 -3.77 -2.69
C VAL A 10 -10.40 -4.41 -1.41
N LEU A 11 -9.62 -5.35 -0.88
CA LEU A 11 -9.85 -5.96 0.42
C LEU A 11 -8.83 -5.37 1.41
N GLU A 12 -9.33 -4.97 2.57
CA GLU A 12 -8.52 -4.29 3.59
C GLU A 12 -8.80 -4.82 4.99
N THR A 13 -7.92 -4.46 5.91
CA THR A 13 -8.15 -4.65 7.35
C THR A 13 -9.13 -3.61 7.90
N ALA A 14 -9.67 -3.85 9.09
CA ALA A 14 -10.52 -2.86 9.77
C ALA A 14 -9.76 -1.58 10.16
N HIS A 15 -8.44 -1.69 10.33
CA HIS A 15 -7.57 -0.57 10.73
C HIS A 15 -6.34 -0.51 9.83
N PRO A 16 -6.47 0.01 8.59
CA PRO A 16 -5.33 0.21 7.70
C PRO A 16 -4.30 1.17 8.29
N ALA A 17 -3.02 0.82 8.12
CA ALA A 17 -1.89 1.56 8.71
C ALA A 17 -1.03 2.29 7.67
N ALA A 18 -1.62 2.75 6.58
CA ALA A 18 -0.89 3.48 5.55
C ALA A 18 -0.43 4.83 6.09
N ILE A 19 0.89 5.09 6.07
CA ILE A 19 1.41 6.42 6.40
C ILE A 19 1.32 7.40 5.21
N ARG A 20 1.33 6.89 3.98
CA ARG A 20 1.16 7.67 2.75
C ARG A 20 -0.33 7.86 2.42
N ARG A 21 -1.11 8.31 3.40
CA ARG A 21 -2.58 8.35 3.39
C ARG A 21 -3.16 9.11 2.20
N GLN A 22 -2.53 10.21 1.78
CA GLN A 22 -2.98 11.05 0.65
C GLN A 22 -2.97 10.32 -0.71
N VAL A 23 -2.29 9.18 -0.80
CA VAL A 23 -2.21 8.34 -2.01
C VAL A 23 -2.56 6.88 -1.71
N SER A 24 -3.43 6.65 -0.75
CA SER A 24 -3.84 5.32 -0.32
C SER A 24 -5.36 5.17 -0.36
N ILE A 25 -5.82 4.21 -1.16
CA ILE A 25 -7.25 3.93 -1.31
C ILE A 25 -7.87 3.35 -0.03
N CYS A 26 -7.05 2.79 0.87
CA CYS A 26 -7.50 2.23 2.15
C CYS A 26 -8.07 3.27 3.12
N GLU A 27 -7.82 4.58 2.90
CA GLU A 27 -8.45 5.64 3.71
C GLU A 27 -9.98 5.62 3.59
N ALA A 28 -10.53 5.05 2.51
CA ALA A 28 -11.97 4.83 2.40
C ALA A 28 -12.55 3.98 3.55
N VAL A 29 -11.75 3.09 4.17
CA VAL A 29 -12.19 2.31 5.34
C VAL A 29 -12.58 3.21 6.51
N TYR A 30 -11.89 4.33 6.69
CA TYR A 30 -12.15 5.29 7.76
C TYR A 30 -13.18 6.35 7.37
N ASP A 31 -13.02 6.92 6.18
CA ASP A 31 -13.72 8.14 5.77
C ASP A 31 -14.95 7.83 4.89
N GLY A 32 -15.25 6.54 4.64
CA GLY A 32 -16.32 6.08 3.75
C GLY A 32 -15.94 6.16 2.28
N GLN A 33 -15.14 7.15 1.88
CA GLN A 33 -14.61 7.30 0.52
C GLN A 33 -13.27 8.05 0.52
N THR A 34 -12.51 7.86 -0.56
CA THR A 34 -11.27 8.62 -0.81
C THR A 34 -11.04 8.77 -2.30
N VAL A 35 -10.22 9.74 -2.71
CA VAL A 35 -9.86 9.95 -4.12
C VAL A 35 -8.34 10.02 -4.25
N VAL A 36 -7.77 9.20 -5.12
CA VAL A 36 -6.34 9.18 -5.44
C VAL A 36 -6.16 9.32 -6.95
N GLU A 37 -5.63 10.45 -7.41
CA GLU A 37 -5.42 10.74 -8.84
C GLU A 37 -6.65 10.43 -9.72
N GLY A 38 -7.83 10.83 -9.27
CA GLY A 38 -9.10 10.62 -9.97
C GLY A 38 -9.77 9.27 -9.70
N MET A 39 -9.07 8.30 -9.16
CA MET A 39 -9.65 7.03 -8.74
C MET A 39 -10.39 7.22 -7.41
N ARG A 40 -11.70 6.99 -7.41
CA ARG A 40 -12.52 7.06 -6.21
C ARG A 40 -12.66 5.68 -5.58
N GLY A 41 -12.19 5.54 -4.34
CA GLY A 41 -12.45 4.37 -3.49
C GLY A 41 -13.68 4.61 -2.63
N ILE A 42 -14.58 3.66 -2.58
CA ILE A 42 -15.83 3.73 -1.81
C ILE A 42 -15.90 2.52 -0.87
N ARG A 43 -16.04 2.77 0.44
CA ARG A 43 -16.25 1.70 1.41
C ARG A 43 -17.61 1.06 1.19
N ILE A 44 -17.62 -0.25 1.13
CA ILE A 44 -18.83 -1.09 1.10
C ILE A 44 -18.88 -1.98 2.35
N HIS A 45 -20.08 -2.41 2.71
CA HIS A 45 -20.30 -3.27 3.87
C HIS A 45 -20.64 -4.70 3.48
N HIS A 46 -21.12 -4.90 2.25
CA HIS A 46 -21.42 -6.21 1.72
C HIS A 46 -20.87 -6.37 0.30
N TRP A 47 -20.26 -7.51 0.01
CA TRP A 47 -19.56 -7.75 -1.27
C TRP A 47 -20.43 -7.57 -2.53
N LYS A 48 -21.77 -7.77 -2.42
CA LYS A 48 -22.67 -7.57 -3.57
C LYS A 48 -22.76 -6.13 -4.03
N GLU A 49 -22.54 -5.16 -3.14
CA GLU A 49 -22.49 -3.73 -3.47
C GLU A 49 -21.33 -3.41 -4.42
N ALA A 50 -20.31 -4.29 -4.47
CA ALA A 50 -19.15 -4.08 -5.30
C ALA A 50 -19.47 -3.97 -6.79
N PHE A 51 -20.48 -4.67 -7.26
CA PHE A 51 -20.84 -4.68 -8.69
C PHE A 51 -21.36 -3.31 -9.13
N ASP A 52 -22.28 -2.72 -8.39
CA ASP A 52 -22.87 -1.40 -8.68
C ASP A 52 -21.77 -0.33 -8.66
N ILE A 53 -20.89 -0.35 -7.64
CA ILE A 53 -19.78 0.60 -7.49
C ILE A 53 -18.78 0.47 -8.65
N MET A 54 -18.49 -0.75 -9.12
CA MET A 54 -17.61 -0.97 -10.28
C MET A 54 -18.26 -0.51 -11.59
N GLU A 55 -19.58 -0.71 -11.78
CA GLU A 55 -20.33 -0.24 -12.94
C GLU A 55 -20.34 1.29 -13.03
N GLU A 56 -20.37 1.98 -11.89
CA GLU A 56 -20.21 3.45 -11.81
C GLU A 56 -18.78 3.92 -12.10
N GLY A 57 -17.82 3.01 -12.34
CA GLY A 57 -16.42 3.33 -12.59
C GLY A 57 -15.62 3.66 -11.33
N ASN A 58 -16.13 3.32 -10.14
CA ASN A 58 -15.45 3.50 -8.86
C ASN A 58 -14.77 2.19 -8.39
N VAL A 59 -13.99 2.29 -7.30
CA VAL A 59 -13.29 1.15 -6.70
C VAL A 59 -13.94 0.83 -5.33
N PRO A 60 -14.68 -0.27 -5.19
CA PRO A 60 -15.18 -0.70 -3.90
C PRO A 60 -14.03 -1.13 -2.98
N VAL A 61 -14.16 -0.78 -1.68
CA VAL A 61 -13.22 -1.14 -0.62
C VAL A 61 -14.00 -1.86 0.48
N LEU A 62 -13.68 -3.13 0.68
CA LEU A 62 -14.34 -4.00 1.65
C LEU A 62 -13.38 -4.37 2.78
N VAL A 63 -13.85 -4.29 4.02
CA VAL A 63 -13.12 -4.85 5.17
C VAL A 63 -13.32 -6.36 5.19
N ASP A 64 -12.29 -7.06 4.71
CA ASP A 64 -12.20 -8.52 4.65
C ASP A 64 -10.73 -8.96 4.75
N PRO A 65 -10.14 -8.93 5.96
CA PRO A 65 -8.72 -9.23 6.14
C PRO A 65 -8.34 -10.68 5.82
N MET A 66 -9.31 -11.58 5.78
CA MET A 66 -9.10 -13.01 5.49
C MET A 66 -9.33 -13.35 4.01
N GLY A 67 -9.89 -12.42 3.22
CA GLY A 67 -10.17 -12.65 1.79
C GLY A 67 -11.31 -13.64 1.53
N GLU A 68 -12.25 -13.76 2.47
CA GLU A 68 -13.38 -14.73 2.36
C GLU A 68 -14.25 -14.46 1.12
N VAL A 69 -14.30 -13.22 0.67
CA VAL A 69 -15.10 -12.81 -0.48
C VAL A 69 -14.51 -13.28 -1.81
N ILE A 70 -13.22 -13.59 -1.88
CA ILE A 70 -12.52 -13.99 -3.10
C ILE A 70 -13.22 -15.16 -3.79
N GLN A 71 -13.55 -16.20 -3.02
CA GLN A 71 -14.27 -17.38 -3.54
C GLN A 71 -15.73 -17.06 -3.89
N LYS A 72 -16.41 -16.22 -3.09
CA LYS A 72 -17.81 -15.83 -3.31
C LYS A 72 -17.97 -15.08 -4.64
N MET A 73 -17.01 -14.21 -4.96
CA MET A 73 -17.00 -13.44 -6.20
C MET A 73 -16.42 -14.21 -7.40
N ARG A 74 -15.82 -15.38 -7.19
CA ARG A 74 -15.12 -16.15 -8.21
C ARG A 74 -14.11 -15.28 -8.98
N SER A 75 -13.30 -14.54 -8.22
CA SER A 75 -12.32 -13.62 -8.78
C SER A 75 -11.37 -14.34 -9.73
N ARG A 76 -11.15 -13.79 -10.92
CA ARG A 76 -10.22 -14.38 -11.90
C ARG A 76 -8.77 -14.10 -11.55
N VAL A 77 -8.51 -13.00 -10.89
CA VAL A 77 -7.17 -12.57 -10.50
C VAL A 77 -7.19 -12.15 -9.03
N VAL A 78 -6.24 -12.64 -8.27
CA VAL A 78 -5.93 -12.17 -6.92
C VAL A 78 -4.54 -11.55 -6.92
N VAL A 79 -4.44 -10.33 -6.37
CA VAL A 79 -3.15 -9.65 -6.20
C VAL A 79 -2.93 -9.41 -4.71
N ASP A 80 -1.95 -10.11 -4.13
CA ASP A 80 -1.48 -9.82 -2.78
C ASP A 80 -0.55 -8.59 -2.81
N ALA A 81 -1.10 -7.46 -2.39
CA ALA A 81 -0.40 -6.19 -2.26
C ALA A 81 -0.21 -5.75 -0.80
N ILE A 82 -0.34 -6.66 0.16
CA ILE A 82 -0.23 -6.40 1.60
C ILE A 82 1.18 -5.91 1.97
N LEU A 83 2.21 -6.39 1.26
CA LEU A 83 3.63 -6.06 1.47
C LEU A 83 4.16 -6.43 2.88
N ALA A 84 3.63 -7.48 3.48
CA ALA A 84 3.97 -7.93 4.83
C ALA A 84 5.38 -8.53 4.96
N LYS A 85 6.12 -8.73 3.85
CA LYS A 85 7.43 -9.37 3.76
C LYS A 85 7.42 -10.87 4.13
N LYS A 86 6.25 -11.42 4.32
CA LYS A 86 5.95 -12.84 4.54
C LYS A 86 4.57 -13.15 3.99
N ASN A 87 4.35 -14.38 3.58
CA ASN A 87 3.02 -14.84 3.19
C ASN A 87 2.12 -14.92 4.44
N LEU A 88 0.95 -14.29 4.38
CA LEU A 88 -0.08 -14.29 5.44
C LEU A 88 -1.24 -15.25 5.15
N GLY A 89 -1.13 -16.11 4.12
CA GLY A 89 -2.13 -17.11 3.78
C GLY A 89 -2.56 -17.09 2.32
N THR A 90 -1.98 -16.23 1.48
CA THR A 90 -2.26 -16.22 0.03
C THR A 90 -1.69 -17.47 -0.63
N HIS A 91 -2.50 -18.16 -1.42
CA HIS A 91 -2.11 -19.39 -2.12
C HIS A 91 -2.73 -19.46 -3.52
N ARG A 92 -2.14 -20.29 -4.39
CA ARG A 92 -2.46 -20.39 -5.82
C ARG A 92 -3.92 -20.75 -6.12
N GLU A 93 -4.56 -21.49 -5.23
CA GLU A 93 -5.94 -21.95 -5.44
C GLU A 93 -7.01 -20.89 -5.15
N MET A 94 -6.61 -19.69 -4.69
CA MET A 94 -7.54 -18.59 -4.46
C MET A 94 -8.17 -18.04 -5.74
N ALA A 95 -7.46 -18.13 -6.89
CA ALA A 95 -7.96 -17.68 -8.18
C ALA A 95 -7.21 -18.39 -9.33
N PRO A 96 -7.74 -18.35 -10.57
CA PRO A 96 -7.05 -18.83 -11.77
C PRO A 96 -5.66 -18.19 -11.99
N LEU A 97 -5.48 -16.93 -11.55
CA LEU A 97 -4.20 -16.23 -11.57
C LEU A 97 -3.96 -15.56 -10.22
N THR A 98 -2.85 -15.89 -9.58
CA THR A 98 -2.41 -15.28 -8.32
C THR A 98 -1.09 -14.56 -8.49
N ILE A 99 -1.03 -13.29 -8.04
CA ILE A 99 0.13 -12.41 -8.14
C ILE A 99 0.46 -11.90 -6.74
N ALA A 100 1.71 -11.97 -6.32
CA ALA A 100 2.17 -11.38 -5.06
C ALA A 100 3.25 -10.31 -5.29
N LEU A 101 3.26 -9.27 -4.45
CA LEU A 101 4.20 -8.16 -4.56
C LEU A 101 5.33 -8.28 -3.52
N GLY A 102 6.55 -8.46 -4.01
CA GLY A 102 7.78 -8.44 -3.22
C GLY A 102 8.09 -9.74 -2.49
N PRO A 103 8.99 -9.69 -1.49
CA PRO A 103 9.48 -10.86 -0.80
C PRO A 103 8.43 -11.48 0.13
N GLY A 104 8.58 -12.76 0.39
CA GLY A 104 7.72 -13.57 1.25
C GLY A 104 6.94 -14.62 0.50
N PHE A 105 7.06 -14.66 -0.82
CA PHE A 105 6.38 -15.60 -1.71
C PHE A 105 7.37 -16.29 -2.66
N GLU A 106 7.07 -17.53 -3.01
CA GLU A 106 7.75 -18.30 -4.05
C GLU A 106 6.80 -18.50 -5.23
N ALA A 107 7.17 -17.93 -6.39
CA ALA A 107 6.42 -18.10 -7.63
C ALA A 107 6.48 -19.57 -8.11
N GLY A 108 5.32 -20.10 -8.50
CA GLY A 108 5.14 -21.50 -8.88
C GLY A 108 4.81 -22.43 -7.71
N LYS A 109 4.88 -21.93 -6.46
CA LYS A 109 4.56 -22.68 -5.24
C LYS A 109 3.45 -21.99 -4.45
N ASP A 110 3.69 -20.79 -3.94
CA ASP A 110 2.73 -20.03 -3.14
C ASP A 110 1.73 -19.29 -4.02
N VAL A 111 2.23 -18.68 -5.09
CA VAL A 111 1.47 -17.92 -6.11
C VAL A 111 1.99 -18.24 -7.51
N ASP A 112 1.23 -17.85 -8.54
CA ASP A 112 1.69 -18.08 -9.92
C ASP A 112 2.81 -17.13 -10.32
N VAL A 113 2.75 -15.88 -9.86
CA VAL A 113 3.71 -14.84 -10.21
C VAL A 113 4.07 -13.98 -9.00
N VAL A 114 5.34 -13.62 -8.88
CA VAL A 114 5.85 -12.62 -7.93
C VAL A 114 6.38 -11.42 -8.71
N ILE A 115 6.06 -10.20 -8.25
CA ILE A 115 6.61 -8.96 -8.81
C ILE A 115 7.67 -8.41 -7.86
N GLU A 116 8.88 -8.15 -8.37
CA GLU A 116 9.97 -7.55 -7.61
C GLU A 116 9.63 -6.13 -7.16
N THR A 117 9.82 -5.84 -5.88
CA THR A 117 9.51 -4.51 -5.30
C THR A 117 10.73 -3.76 -4.78
N LYS A 118 11.92 -4.34 -4.80
CA LYS A 118 13.16 -3.66 -4.41
C LYS A 118 13.52 -2.60 -5.46
N ARG A 119 13.82 -1.37 -5.02
CA ARG A 119 14.31 -0.32 -5.93
C ARG A 119 15.63 -0.73 -6.56
N GLY A 120 15.81 -0.37 -7.84
CA GLY A 120 16.97 -0.67 -8.65
C GLY A 120 16.58 -1.24 -10.00
N HIS A 121 17.54 -1.85 -10.69
CA HIS A 121 17.39 -2.39 -12.06
C HIS A 121 16.24 -3.38 -12.19
N ASP A 122 16.00 -4.18 -11.17
CA ASP A 122 15.01 -5.26 -11.20
C ASP A 122 13.61 -4.85 -10.68
N LEU A 123 13.41 -3.58 -10.31
CA LEU A 123 12.09 -3.11 -9.87
C LEU A 123 11.02 -3.41 -10.93
N GLY A 124 9.93 -4.06 -10.51
CA GLY A 124 8.85 -4.47 -11.39
C GLY A 124 9.12 -5.76 -12.17
N ARG A 125 10.26 -6.42 -12.02
CA ARG A 125 10.53 -7.69 -12.71
C ARG A 125 9.47 -8.72 -12.39
N VAL A 126 8.93 -9.34 -13.44
CA VAL A 126 7.98 -10.45 -13.36
C VAL A 126 8.73 -11.76 -13.12
N ILE A 127 8.50 -12.40 -11.99
CA ILE A 127 9.14 -13.63 -11.55
C ILE A 127 8.09 -14.75 -11.63
N ARG A 128 8.32 -15.74 -12.50
CA ARG A 128 7.43 -16.90 -12.67
C ARG A 128 7.96 -18.18 -12.02
N LYS A 129 9.19 -18.13 -11.45
CA LYS A 129 9.81 -19.21 -10.70
C LYS A 129 10.82 -18.66 -9.70
N GLY A 130 10.67 -19.03 -8.43
CA GLY A 130 11.53 -18.56 -7.34
C GLY A 130 10.96 -17.33 -6.64
N CYS A 131 11.81 -16.56 -5.95
CA CYS A 131 11.42 -15.50 -5.02
C CYS A 131 11.94 -14.13 -5.46
N ALA A 132 11.29 -13.06 -5.01
CA ALA A 132 11.84 -11.72 -5.06
C ALA A 132 13.05 -11.58 -4.10
N ILE A 133 13.85 -10.54 -4.33
CA ILE A 133 15.03 -10.25 -3.49
C ILE A 133 14.59 -10.07 -2.03
N PRO A 134 15.24 -10.72 -1.07
CA PRO A 134 14.91 -10.60 0.35
C PRO A 134 14.88 -9.16 0.83
N ASN A 135 13.97 -8.86 1.77
CA ASN A 135 13.90 -7.55 2.40
C ASN A 135 15.15 -7.28 3.24
N THR A 136 15.85 -6.20 2.95
CA THR A 136 17.04 -5.78 3.70
C THR A 136 16.72 -4.96 4.95
N GLY A 137 15.46 -4.51 5.10
CA GLY A 137 15.07 -3.55 6.14
C GLY A 137 15.60 -2.13 5.93
N ILE A 138 16.46 -1.91 4.95
CA ILE A 138 17.08 -0.60 4.69
C ILE A 138 16.30 0.11 3.57
N PRO A 139 15.68 1.28 3.83
CA PRO A 139 15.04 2.10 2.81
C PRO A 139 16.04 2.58 1.74
N GLY A 140 15.55 2.80 0.53
CA GLY A 140 16.38 3.40 -0.53
C GLY A 140 16.83 4.81 -0.15
N MET A 141 18.06 5.17 -0.51
CA MET A 141 18.64 6.50 -0.29
C MET A 141 17.90 7.56 -1.13
N ILE A 142 17.54 8.68 -0.52
CA ILE A 142 16.96 9.86 -1.18
C ILE A 142 17.61 11.09 -0.54
N GLY A 143 18.20 11.98 -1.36
CA GLY A 143 18.82 13.22 -0.87
C GLY A 143 19.88 13.01 0.22
N GLY A 144 20.63 11.91 0.16
CA GLY A 144 21.67 11.56 1.14
C GLY A 144 21.18 10.85 2.40
N TYR A 145 19.88 10.65 2.57
CA TYR A 145 19.27 9.98 3.74
C TYR A 145 18.65 8.64 3.34
N ALA A 146 18.72 7.63 4.20
CA ALA A 146 18.16 6.30 4.01
C ALA A 146 17.18 5.93 5.15
N SER A 147 17.67 5.31 6.20
CA SER A 147 16.88 4.92 7.38
C SER A 147 16.36 6.11 8.19
N GLU A 148 17.12 7.19 8.20
CA GLU A 148 16.83 8.41 8.95
C GLU A 148 15.53 9.07 8.50
N ARG A 149 15.11 8.84 7.26
CA ARG A 149 13.84 9.37 6.72
C ARG A 149 12.61 8.72 7.32
N VAL A 150 12.77 7.51 7.87
CA VAL A 150 11.66 6.71 8.38
C VAL A 150 11.62 6.78 9.89
N ILE A 151 10.51 7.28 10.43
CA ILE A 151 10.30 7.41 11.86
C ILE A 151 9.46 6.22 12.35
N HIS A 152 9.96 5.58 13.39
CA HIS A 152 9.29 4.49 14.08
C HIS A 152 8.90 4.91 15.50
N SER A 153 7.78 4.39 15.99
CA SER A 153 7.34 4.62 17.36
C SER A 153 8.36 4.10 18.37
N THR A 154 8.70 4.90 19.35
CA THR A 154 9.60 4.51 20.45
C THR A 154 8.84 3.80 21.58
N GLN A 155 7.53 4.05 21.68
CA GLN A 155 6.62 3.47 22.65
C GLN A 155 5.36 2.94 21.97
N SER A 156 4.59 2.10 22.65
CA SER A 156 3.23 1.73 22.27
C SER A 156 2.22 2.70 22.88
N GLY A 157 1.09 2.90 22.20
CA GLY A 157 0.03 3.78 22.68
C GLY A 157 -0.86 4.30 21.55
N ILE A 158 -1.59 5.38 21.78
CA ILE A 158 -2.45 6.04 20.80
C ILE A 158 -1.67 7.19 20.14
N PHE A 159 -1.65 7.21 18.84
CA PHE A 159 -0.91 8.17 18.03
C PHE A 159 -1.73 9.45 17.78
N HIS A 160 -1.14 10.61 18.07
CA HIS A 160 -1.78 11.92 17.92
C HIS A 160 -0.94 12.82 17.03
N ASN A 161 -1.56 13.44 16.03
CA ASN A 161 -0.90 14.32 15.08
C ASN A 161 -0.77 15.75 15.62
N ILE A 162 0.38 16.40 15.36
CA ILE A 162 0.59 17.84 15.50
C ILE A 162 0.69 18.46 14.12
N CYS A 163 1.52 17.86 13.25
CA CYS A 163 1.68 18.25 11.87
C CYS A 163 0.78 17.43 10.93
N LYS A 164 0.71 17.84 9.67
CA LYS A 164 0.00 17.15 8.58
C LYS A 164 0.94 16.81 7.44
N ILE A 165 0.52 15.87 6.59
CA ILE A 165 1.27 15.52 5.37
C ILE A 165 1.36 16.76 4.48
N GLY A 166 2.57 17.08 4.04
CA GLY A 166 2.91 18.26 3.25
C GLY A 166 3.56 19.38 4.06
N ASP A 167 3.52 19.34 5.38
CA ASP A 167 4.20 20.35 6.20
C ASP A 167 5.73 20.21 6.06
N ILE A 168 6.42 21.35 6.04
CA ILE A 168 7.88 21.42 6.09
C ILE A 168 8.28 21.42 7.56
N VAL A 169 9.15 20.49 7.94
CA VAL A 169 9.60 20.29 9.30
C VAL A 169 11.12 20.43 9.42
N ASN A 170 11.59 20.82 10.61
CA ASN A 170 13.01 20.87 10.94
C ASN A 170 13.39 19.69 11.84
N VAL A 171 14.68 19.34 11.84
CA VAL A 171 15.18 18.30 12.75
C VAL A 171 14.87 18.65 14.21
N GLY A 172 14.34 17.67 14.97
CA GLY A 172 13.95 17.86 16.36
C GLY A 172 12.58 18.52 16.57
N GLU A 173 11.89 18.95 15.52
CA GLU A 173 10.54 19.48 15.61
C GLU A 173 9.55 18.37 15.99
N GLU A 174 8.64 18.65 16.91
CA GLU A 174 7.61 17.69 17.32
C GLU A 174 6.50 17.64 16.27
N ILE A 175 6.39 16.49 15.58
CA ILE A 175 5.42 16.27 14.49
C ILE A 175 4.17 15.53 14.93
N ALA A 176 4.26 14.81 16.04
CA ALA A 176 3.22 13.99 16.61
C ALA A 176 3.59 13.62 18.05
N TRP A 177 2.70 12.93 18.75
CA TRP A 177 3.00 12.34 20.06
C TRP A 177 2.21 11.04 20.25
N ILE A 178 2.66 10.22 21.20
CA ILE A 178 2.00 8.96 21.56
C ILE A 178 1.52 9.05 23.01
N GLU A 179 0.22 8.84 23.20
CA GLU A 179 -0.37 8.69 24.53
C GLU A 179 -0.17 7.25 25.00
N GLN A 180 0.56 7.08 26.09
CA GLN A 180 0.82 5.77 26.69
C GLN A 180 -0.34 5.35 27.60
N SER A 181 -0.39 4.07 27.99
CA SER A 181 -1.46 3.52 28.84
C SER A 181 -1.58 4.16 30.21
N ASP A 182 -0.52 4.79 30.71
CA ASP A 182 -0.50 5.54 31.98
C ASP A 182 -0.90 7.02 31.81
N GLY A 183 -1.30 7.45 30.60
CA GLY A 183 -1.63 8.82 30.24
C GLY A 183 -0.42 9.71 29.97
N SER A 184 0.80 9.18 30.04
CA SER A 184 2.01 9.95 29.73
C SER A 184 2.13 10.22 28.23
N ARG A 185 2.72 11.38 27.89
CA ARG A 185 2.95 11.83 26.52
C ARG A 185 4.39 11.54 26.08
N CYS A 186 4.54 10.81 25.00
CA CYS A 186 5.82 10.54 24.36
C CYS A 186 5.92 11.32 23.04
N PRO A 187 6.81 12.33 22.90
CA PRO A 187 6.92 13.11 21.68
C PRO A 187 7.50 12.29 20.53
N VAL A 188 7.05 12.57 19.31
CA VAL A 188 7.59 12.05 18.05
C VAL A 188 8.26 13.21 17.33
N LEU A 189 9.58 13.15 17.21
CA LEU A 189 10.38 14.22 16.65
C LEU A 189 10.76 13.92 15.19
N ALA A 190 10.82 14.96 14.37
CA ALA A 190 11.37 14.88 13.02
C ALA A 190 12.87 14.54 13.10
N SER A 191 13.25 13.46 12.43
CA SER A 191 14.63 12.93 12.42
C SER A 191 15.58 13.69 11.49
N ILE A 192 15.02 14.31 10.45
CA ILE A 192 15.73 15.12 9.43
C ILE A 192 14.87 16.32 9.04
N PRO A 193 15.44 17.38 8.47
CA PRO A 193 14.65 18.45 7.88
C PRO A 193 14.07 18.00 6.55
N GLY A 194 12.86 18.45 6.20
CA GLY A 194 12.24 18.10 4.92
C GLY A 194 10.72 18.26 4.93
N ILE A 195 10.06 17.61 3.97
CA ILE A 195 8.61 17.55 3.88
C ILE A 195 8.12 16.30 4.62
N LEU A 196 7.13 16.45 5.49
CA LEU A 196 6.44 15.32 6.10
C LEU A 196 5.58 14.63 5.03
N ARG A 197 6.17 13.63 4.38
CA ARG A 197 5.59 12.95 3.23
C ARG A 197 4.60 11.86 3.62
N GLY A 198 4.77 11.29 4.77
CA GLY A 198 3.90 10.26 5.32
C GLY A 198 3.73 10.44 6.82
N LEU A 199 2.51 10.27 7.29
CA LEU A 199 2.14 10.37 8.70
C LEU A 199 0.97 9.44 8.96
N LEU A 200 1.06 8.66 10.03
CA LEU A 200 0.01 7.75 10.44
C LEU A 200 -1.27 8.53 10.81
N ARG A 201 -2.40 7.86 10.75
CA ARG A 201 -3.70 8.46 11.06
C ARG A 201 -3.81 8.78 12.55
N GLU A 202 -4.46 9.90 12.86
CA GLU A 202 -4.87 10.29 14.20
C GLU A 202 -5.65 9.18 14.91
N GLY A 203 -5.38 8.95 16.19
CA GLY A 203 -6.06 7.96 17.00
C GLY A 203 -5.66 6.50 16.72
N TYR A 204 -4.64 6.25 15.90
CA TYR A 204 -4.19 4.88 15.61
C TYR A 204 -3.46 4.27 16.81
N SER A 205 -3.82 3.03 17.18
CA SER A 205 -3.11 2.29 18.22
C SER A 205 -1.80 1.69 17.66
N VAL A 206 -0.67 2.20 18.12
CA VAL A 206 0.66 1.80 17.62
C VAL A 206 1.39 0.89 18.61
N PRO A 207 1.97 -0.23 18.17
CA PRO A 207 2.95 -0.95 18.95
C PRO A 207 4.32 -0.25 18.86
N ARG A 208 5.21 -0.51 19.81
CA ARG A 208 6.60 -0.04 19.76
C ARG A 208 7.30 -0.58 18.50
N GLY A 209 8.11 0.26 17.85
CA GLY A 209 8.85 -0.08 16.62
C GLY A 209 8.02 0.01 15.35
N PHE A 210 6.77 0.47 15.44
CA PHE A 210 5.90 0.61 14.28
C PHE A 210 6.27 1.84 13.43
N LYS A 211 6.22 1.71 12.11
CA LYS A 211 6.49 2.84 11.21
C LYS A 211 5.35 3.84 11.25
N ILE A 212 5.62 5.07 11.68
CA ILE A 212 4.61 6.10 11.93
C ILE A 212 4.72 7.33 11.02
N ALA A 213 5.91 7.61 10.48
CA ALA A 213 6.10 8.73 9.56
C ALA A 213 7.23 8.50 8.54
N ASP A 214 7.25 9.32 7.51
CA ASP A 214 8.30 9.36 6.47
C ASP A 214 8.53 10.82 6.06
N ILE A 215 9.81 11.27 6.07
CA ILE A 215 10.21 12.63 5.68
C ILE A 215 10.98 12.54 4.35
N ASP A 216 10.63 13.39 3.40
CA ASP A 216 11.38 13.59 2.17
C ASP A 216 12.28 14.84 2.33
N PRO A 217 13.61 14.71 2.25
CA PRO A 217 14.52 15.85 2.42
C PRO A 217 14.42 16.89 1.30
N ARG A 218 13.79 16.56 0.18
CA ARG A 218 13.65 17.43 -1.00
C ARG A 218 12.43 18.32 -0.83
N LYS A 219 12.64 19.55 -0.35
CA LYS A 219 11.57 20.51 -0.02
C LYS A 219 10.78 20.99 -1.25
N GLU A 220 11.37 20.90 -2.44
CA GLU A 220 10.76 21.23 -3.73
C GLU A 220 9.73 20.20 -4.21
N GLU A 221 9.75 19.00 -3.64
CA GLU A 221 8.95 17.85 -4.10
C GLU A 221 7.60 17.71 -3.34
N LEU A 222 7.00 18.83 -2.94
CA LEU A 222 5.74 18.83 -2.18
C LEU A 222 4.60 18.07 -2.91
N SER A 223 4.52 18.20 -4.22
CA SER A 223 3.52 17.51 -5.04
C SER A 223 3.60 15.98 -4.91
N HIS A 224 4.77 15.44 -4.60
CA HIS A 224 4.97 14.01 -4.40
C HIS A 224 4.28 13.45 -3.15
N CYS A 225 3.81 14.31 -2.24
CA CYS A 225 2.98 13.89 -1.12
C CYS A 225 1.61 13.39 -1.57
N PHE A 226 1.11 13.93 -2.69
CA PHE A 226 -0.25 13.78 -3.19
C PHE A 226 -0.35 12.97 -4.49
N THR A 227 0.78 12.45 -4.99
CA THR A 227 0.83 11.68 -6.24
C THR A 227 1.41 10.28 -6.04
N ILE A 228 0.96 9.35 -6.89
CA ILE A 228 1.43 7.96 -6.92
C ILE A 228 2.90 7.94 -7.38
N SER A 229 3.76 7.26 -6.62
CA SER A 229 5.19 7.22 -6.89
C SER A 229 5.55 6.42 -8.14
N ASP A 230 6.75 6.71 -8.70
CA ASP A 230 7.42 5.93 -9.73
C ASP A 230 7.44 4.43 -9.43
N LYS A 231 7.80 4.07 -8.20
CA LYS A 231 7.83 2.68 -7.74
C LYS A 231 6.45 2.02 -7.85
N ALA A 232 5.39 2.69 -7.37
CA ALA A 232 4.05 2.14 -7.41
C ALA A 232 3.54 2.00 -8.85
N ARG A 233 3.84 2.99 -9.72
CA ARG A 233 3.49 2.92 -11.15
C ARG A 233 4.21 1.80 -11.87
N CYS A 234 5.51 1.60 -11.61
CA CYS A 234 6.29 0.51 -12.20
C CYS A 234 5.71 -0.85 -11.80
N ILE A 235 5.46 -1.08 -10.51
CA ILE A 235 4.85 -2.33 -10.01
C ILE A 235 3.46 -2.54 -10.60
N ALA A 236 2.63 -1.50 -10.64
CA ALA A 236 1.28 -1.58 -11.21
C ALA A 236 1.32 -1.91 -12.72
N GLY A 237 2.29 -1.39 -13.46
CA GLY A 237 2.54 -1.74 -14.87
C GLY A 237 2.85 -3.22 -15.03
N SER A 238 3.71 -3.77 -14.19
CA SER A 238 4.07 -5.20 -14.22
C SER A 238 2.89 -6.10 -13.85
N VAL A 239 2.06 -5.69 -12.87
CA VAL A 239 0.81 -6.42 -12.57
C VAL A 239 -0.12 -6.42 -13.78
N LEU A 240 -0.28 -5.27 -14.44
CA LEU A 240 -1.11 -5.15 -15.64
C LEU A 240 -0.57 -6.03 -16.78
N GLU A 241 0.75 -6.03 -17.02
CA GLU A 241 1.40 -6.91 -18.00
C GLU A 241 1.04 -8.38 -17.76
N VAL A 242 1.15 -8.86 -16.52
CA VAL A 242 0.83 -10.24 -16.16
C VAL A 242 -0.64 -10.54 -16.41
N VAL A 243 -1.55 -9.66 -15.97
CA VAL A 243 -2.99 -9.84 -16.15
C VAL A 243 -3.37 -9.90 -17.62
N VAL A 244 -2.87 -8.94 -18.42
CA VAL A 244 -3.17 -8.89 -19.85
C VAL A 244 -2.57 -10.09 -20.60
N SER A 245 -1.39 -10.56 -20.18
CA SER A 245 -0.75 -11.74 -20.79
C SER A 245 -1.49 -13.06 -20.51
N ASP A 246 -2.29 -13.10 -19.44
CA ASP A 246 -3.12 -14.26 -19.08
C ASP A 246 -4.46 -14.28 -19.84
N PHE A 247 -4.94 -13.11 -20.29
CA PHE A 247 -6.10 -13.07 -21.18
C PHE A 247 -5.72 -13.67 -22.54
N ASP A 248 -6.60 -14.54 -23.05
CA ASP A 248 -6.40 -15.22 -24.34
C ASP A 248 -6.16 -14.18 -25.46
N ARG A 249 -5.05 -14.31 -26.20
CA ARG A 249 -4.67 -13.38 -27.29
C ARG A 249 -5.74 -13.21 -28.36
N LYS A 250 -6.72 -14.12 -28.42
CA LYS A 250 -7.86 -14.05 -29.32
C LYS A 250 -8.73 -12.80 -29.16
N ILE A 251 -8.67 -12.13 -27.99
CA ILE A 251 -9.43 -10.88 -27.76
C ILE A 251 -8.87 -9.72 -28.60
N PHE A 252 -7.59 -9.78 -28.99
CA PHE A 252 -6.92 -8.69 -29.71
C PHE A 252 -6.84 -8.91 -31.25
N PHE A 253 -7.22 -10.08 -31.74
CA PHE A 253 -7.17 -10.42 -33.15
C PHE A 253 -8.43 -11.18 -33.53
N ASP A 254 -9.53 -10.45 -33.79
CA ASP A 254 -10.65 -10.97 -34.59
C ASP A 254 -10.14 -11.22 -36.01
N ARG A 255 -9.99 -12.50 -36.37
CA ARG A 255 -9.84 -12.94 -37.73
C ARG A 255 -11.11 -13.62 -38.16
#